data_75ff6967d9da01ce7eb1b7bff76e1cad
#
_entry.id   75ff6967d9da01ce7eb1b7bff76e1cad
#
_cell.length_a   1.000
_cell.length_b   1.000
_cell.length_c   1.000
_cell.angle_alpha   90.00
_cell.angle_beta   90.00
_cell.angle_gamma   90.00
#
_symmetry.space_group_name_H-M   'P 1'
#
loop_
_entity.id
_entity.type
_entity.pdbx_description
1 polymer ?
#
loop_
_entity_poly.entity_id
_entity_poly.type
_entity_poly.pdbx_seq_one_letter_code
_entity_poly.pdbx_strand_id
1 'polypeptide(L)'
;APSLPLEEYLVAAGAAQERAKANSCFLTEEDDELSLVFASCVPWIGFTQVIQPTPIPSDSNPRLTMGKYDRKSDGRVEMPLAILANHALVDGRHLGLFYQYFQEIVDSL
;
A
#
# COMPACT_ATOMS: atom_id res chain seq x y z
N ALA A 1 3.36 12.40 1.39
CA ALA A 1 2.70 13.24 0.42
C ALA A 1 3.21 12.96 -0.99
N PRO A 2 2.32 12.82 -2.00
CA PRO A 2 2.71 12.42 -3.36
C PRO A 2 3.55 13.46 -4.08
N SER A 3 3.64 14.67 -3.58
CA SER A 3 4.42 15.78 -4.15
C SER A 3 5.87 15.84 -3.65
N LEU A 4 6.26 15.00 -2.67
CA LEU A 4 7.60 15.03 -2.11
C LEU A 4 8.57 14.17 -2.95
N PRO A 5 9.84 14.60 -3.13
CA PRO A 5 10.89 13.73 -3.61
C PRO A 5 11.03 12.48 -2.74
N LEU A 6 11.49 11.36 -3.34
CA LEU A 6 11.58 10.08 -2.64
C LEU A 6 12.37 10.16 -1.32
N GLU A 7 13.52 10.82 -1.33
CA GLU A 7 14.36 10.94 -0.13
C GLU A 7 13.65 11.69 1.00
N GLU A 8 12.98 12.80 0.67
CA GLU A 8 12.20 13.57 1.65
C GLU A 8 10.99 12.77 2.14
N TYR A 9 10.33 12.04 1.24
CA TYR A 9 9.24 11.14 1.62
C TYR A 9 9.70 10.07 2.61
N LEU A 10 10.86 9.42 2.37
CA LEU A 10 11.37 8.39 3.26
C LEU A 10 11.69 8.94 4.66
N VAL A 11 12.24 10.15 4.75
CA VAL A 11 12.47 10.81 6.04
C VAL A 11 11.14 11.09 6.75
N ALA A 12 10.17 11.65 6.05
CA ALA A 12 8.85 11.95 6.61
C ALA A 12 8.11 10.68 7.05
N ALA A 13 8.18 9.61 6.25
CA ALA A 13 7.58 8.31 6.58
C ALA A 13 8.23 7.69 7.82
N GLY A 14 9.56 7.73 7.92
CA GLY A 14 10.28 7.26 9.10
C GLY A 14 9.88 8.01 10.36
N ALA A 15 9.79 9.34 10.30
CA ALA A 15 9.35 10.17 11.42
C ALA A 15 7.89 9.85 11.83
N ALA A 16 7.01 9.66 10.85
CA ALA A 16 5.62 9.27 11.11
C ALA A 16 5.53 7.90 11.79
N GLN A 17 6.36 6.95 11.36
CA GLN A 17 6.42 5.62 11.95
C GLN A 17 6.88 5.66 13.42
N GLU A 18 7.88 6.48 13.73
CA GLU A 18 8.34 6.65 15.13
C GLU A 18 7.25 7.30 15.99
N ARG A 19 6.54 8.29 15.47
CA ARG A 19 5.38 8.87 16.17
C ARG A 19 4.29 7.83 16.43
N ALA A 20 4.00 6.98 15.47
CA ALA A 20 3.01 5.91 15.60
C ALA A 20 3.40 4.87 16.66
N LYS A 21 4.69 4.54 16.77
CA LYS A 21 5.19 3.64 17.83
C LYS A 21 5.05 4.24 19.20
N ALA A 22 5.22 5.54 19.34
CA ALA A 22 5.10 6.26 20.61
C ALA A 22 3.64 6.52 21.00
N ASN A 23 2.72 6.49 20.04
CA ASN A 23 1.30 6.79 20.23
C ASN A 23 0.45 5.58 19.78
N SER A 24 -0.38 5.07 20.67
CA SER A 24 -1.23 3.90 20.40
C SER A 24 -2.50 4.21 19.60
N CYS A 25 -2.74 5.46 19.22
CA CYS A 25 -3.89 5.83 18.41
C CYS A 25 -3.70 5.42 16.95
N PHE A 26 -4.72 4.79 16.38
CA PHE A 26 -4.73 4.37 14.98
C PHE A 26 -4.80 5.57 14.01
N LEU A 27 -5.65 6.55 14.35
CA LEU A 27 -5.79 7.80 13.61
C LEU A 27 -5.56 8.98 14.55
N THR A 28 -5.00 10.06 14.03
CA THR A 28 -4.83 11.33 14.75
C THR A 28 -5.77 12.38 14.19
N GLU A 29 -5.91 13.51 14.89
CA GLU A 29 -6.72 14.64 14.42
C GLU A 29 -6.18 15.25 13.11
N GLU A 30 -4.91 15.00 12.77
CA GLU A 30 -4.27 15.45 11.54
C GLU A 30 -4.61 14.56 10.34
N ASP A 31 -5.17 13.37 10.57
CA ASP A 31 -5.49 12.42 9.51
C ASP A 31 -6.84 12.74 8.87
N ASP A 32 -6.84 12.89 7.55
CA ASP A 32 -8.05 12.97 6.74
C ASP A 32 -8.45 11.55 6.30
N GLU A 33 -9.47 10.98 6.93
CA GLU A 33 -9.92 9.62 6.67
C GLU A 33 -10.28 9.37 5.19
N LEU A 34 -10.74 10.40 4.46
CA LEU A 34 -11.14 10.26 3.06
C LEU A 34 -9.94 10.18 2.10
N SER A 35 -8.77 10.63 2.55
CA SER A 35 -7.55 10.63 1.72
C SER A 35 -6.54 9.57 2.09
N LEU A 36 -6.88 8.63 2.98
CA LEU A 36 -5.99 7.58 3.43
C LEU A 36 -5.93 6.41 2.46
N VAL A 37 -4.74 5.86 2.32
CA VAL A 37 -4.49 4.54 1.73
C VAL A 37 -3.94 3.65 2.83
N PHE A 38 -4.59 2.52 3.07
CA PHE A 38 -4.12 1.56 4.07
C PHE A 38 -3.15 0.59 3.42
N ALA A 39 -1.95 0.51 3.97
CA ALA A 39 -0.92 -0.38 3.48
C ALA A 39 -0.47 -1.33 4.59
N SER A 40 -0.38 -2.61 4.26
CA SER A 40 0.06 -3.67 5.16
C SER A 40 1.17 -4.48 4.51
N CYS A 41 2.16 -4.86 5.29
CA CYS A 41 3.23 -5.72 4.81
C CYS A 41 3.34 -6.96 5.71
N VAL A 42 3.29 -8.13 5.09
CA VAL A 42 3.46 -9.44 5.76
C VAL A 42 4.66 -10.17 5.14
N PRO A 43 5.89 -9.73 5.46
CA PRO A 43 7.09 -10.15 4.74
C PRO A 43 7.48 -11.61 4.96
N TRP A 44 6.81 -12.30 5.87
CA TRP A 44 7.04 -13.73 6.15
C TRP A 44 6.10 -14.66 5.42
N ILE A 45 5.10 -14.14 4.70
CA ILE A 45 4.08 -14.93 4.00
C ILE A 45 4.04 -14.58 2.52
N GLY A 46 4.20 -15.60 1.66
CA GLY A 46 3.84 -15.51 0.25
C GLY A 46 2.37 -15.85 0.06
N PHE A 47 1.68 -15.17 -0.85
CA PHE A 47 0.27 -15.41 -1.13
C PHE A 47 -0.04 -15.24 -2.62
N THR A 48 -1.12 -15.87 -3.06
CA THR A 48 -1.71 -15.67 -4.39
C THR A 48 -3.03 -14.91 -4.32
N GLN A 49 -3.61 -14.81 -3.14
CA GLN A 49 -4.85 -14.09 -2.88
C GLN A 49 -4.89 -13.62 -1.43
N VAL A 50 -5.48 -12.46 -1.21
CA VAL A 50 -5.72 -11.90 0.12
C VAL A 50 -7.17 -11.42 0.20
N ILE A 51 -7.85 -11.81 1.25
CA ILE A 51 -9.18 -11.29 1.59
C ILE A 51 -9.05 -10.48 2.88
N GLN A 52 -9.44 -9.22 2.82
CA GLN A 52 -9.35 -8.30 3.95
C GLN A 52 -10.76 -7.94 4.45
N PRO A 53 -10.94 -7.77 5.76
CA PRO A 53 -12.20 -7.25 6.27
C PRO A 53 -12.38 -5.80 5.84
N THR A 54 -13.61 -5.43 5.52
CA THR A 54 -14.00 -4.07 5.17
C THR A 54 -15.06 -3.58 6.14
N PRO A 55 -15.11 -2.27 6.41
CA PRO A 55 -16.16 -1.72 7.26
C PRO A 55 -17.55 -1.81 6.60
N ILE A 56 -18.59 -1.73 7.43
CA ILE A 56 -19.98 -1.65 6.98
C ILE A 56 -20.57 -0.35 7.55
N PRO A 57 -20.99 0.60 6.72
CA PRO A 57 -20.91 0.60 5.23
C PRO A 57 -19.48 0.66 4.69
N SER A 58 -19.30 0.24 3.44
CA SER A 58 -17.98 0.25 2.78
C SER A 58 -17.42 1.66 2.69
N ASP A 59 -16.14 1.80 2.99
CA ASP A 59 -15.41 3.06 2.82
C ASP A 59 -14.84 3.19 1.40
N SER A 60 -14.24 4.35 1.11
CA SER A 60 -13.59 4.64 -0.17
C SER A 60 -12.09 4.38 -0.16
N ASN A 61 -11.51 4.04 0.97
CA ASN A 61 -10.08 3.93 1.14
C ASN A 61 -9.55 2.64 0.51
N PRO A 62 -8.58 2.71 -0.42
CA PRO A 62 -7.95 1.50 -0.95
C PRO A 62 -7.06 0.84 0.10
N ARG A 63 -6.93 -0.48 0.00
CA ARG A 63 -6.07 -1.29 0.87
C ARG A 63 -5.06 -2.04 0.03
N LEU A 64 -3.79 -1.87 0.37
CA LEU A 64 -2.69 -2.56 -0.26
C LEU A 64 -2.13 -3.59 0.71
N THR A 65 -1.81 -4.78 0.21
CA THR A 65 -1.12 -5.81 1.00
C THR A 65 0.07 -6.32 0.20
N MET A 66 1.23 -6.24 0.79
CA MET A 66 2.48 -6.74 0.23
C MET A 66 2.93 -7.98 1.01
N GLY A 67 3.35 -9.01 0.30
CA GLY A 67 3.82 -10.24 0.93
C GLY A 67 5.33 -10.44 0.84
N LYS A 68 5.75 -11.66 1.14
CA LYS A 68 7.15 -12.06 1.08
C LYS A 68 7.67 -11.98 -0.36
N TYR A 69 8.79 -11.31 -0.56
CA TYR A 69 9.47 -11.33 -1.85
C TYR A 69 10.16 -12.67 -2.08
N ASP A 70 10.33 -13.02 -3.35
CA ASP A 70 10.97 -14.25 -3.80
C ASP A 70 12.00 -13.94 -4.88
N ARG A 71 13.18 -14.54 -4.76
CA ARG A 71 14.24 -14.41 -5.76
C ARG A 71 14.12 -15.53 -6.77
N LYS A 72 13.95 -15.18 -8.05
CA LYS A 72 13.87 -16.14 -9.13
C LYS A 72 15.27 -16.54 -9.61
N SER A 73 15.36 -17.69 -10.30
CA SER A 73 16.62 -18.23 -10.81
C SER A 73 17.33 -17.32 -11.83
N ASP A 74 16.61 -16.44 -12.50
CA ASP A 74 17.13 -15.45 -13.45
C ASP A 74 17.60 -14.14 -12.80
N GLY A 75 17.59 -14.05 -11.48
CA GLY A 75 18.00 -12.89 -10.71
C GLY A 75 16.90 -11.87 -10.45
N ARG A 76 15.69 -12.05 -11.00
CA ARG A 76 14.55 -11.18 -10.71
C ARG A 76 14.07 -11.41 -9.27
N VAL A 77 13.56 -10.34 -8.69
CA VAL A 77 12.88 -10.38 -7.39
C VAL A 77 11.40 -10.07 -7.62
N GLU A 78 10.53 -10.94 -7.14
CA GLU A 78 9.09 -10.76 -7.25
C GLU A 78 8.46 -10.69 -5.85
N MET A 79 7.44 -9.86 -5.71
CA MET A 79 6.70 -9.69 -4.47
C MET A 79 5.20 -9.70 -4.78
N PRO A 80 4.40 -10.46 -4.05
CA PRO A 80 2.95 -10.38 -4.21
C PRO A 80 2.45 -9.04 -3.69
N LEU A 81 1.60 -8.40 -4.48
CA LEU A 81 0.94 -7.14 -4.15
C LEU A 81 -0.55 -7.28 -4.45
N ALA A 82 -1.37 -7.15 -3.43
CA ALA A 82 -2.82 -7.16 -3.56
C ALA A 82 -3.38 -5.76 -3.30
N ILE A 83 -4.37 -5.38 -4.09
CA ILE A 83 -5.14 -4.15 -3.87
C ILE A 83 -6.62 -4.49 -3.70
N LEU A 84 -7.23 -3.92 -2.68
CA LEU A 84 -8.67 -3.94 -2.47
C LEU A 84 -9.19 -2.51 -2.56
N ALA A 85 -10.14 -2.27 -3.45
CA ALA A 85 -10.73 -0.96 -3.69
C ALA A 85 -12.25 -1.08 -3.84
N ASN A 86 -12.96 0.02 -3.54
CA ASN A 86 -14.40 0.06 -3.66
C ASN A 86 -14.81 0.10 -5.14
N HIS A 87 -15.54 -0.90 -5.61
CA HIS A 87 -15.93 -1.04 -7.00
C HIS A 87 -16.91 0.05 -7.47
N ALA A 88 -17.56 0.76 -6.56
CA ALA A 88 -18.36 1.92 -6.93
C ALA A 88 -17.53 3.09 -7.45
N LEU A 89 -16.22 3.11 -7.15
CA LEU A 89 -15.31 4.19 -7.51
C LEU A 89 -14.33 3.79 -8.62
N VAL A 90 -13.95 2.52 -8.68
CA VAL A 90 -12.94 2.00 -9.61
C VAL A 90 -13.41 0.68 -10.22
N ASP A 91 -12.99 0.43 -11.44
CA ASP A 91 -13.22 -0.83 -12.13
C ASP A 91 -11.89 -1.56 -12.43
N GLY A 92 -11.97 -2.70 -13.12
CA GLY A 92 -10.81 -3.51 -13.45
C GLY A 92 -9.75 -2.77 -14.29
N ARG A 93 -10.16 -1.82 -15.13
CA ARG A 93 -9.22 -1.00 -15.90
C ARG A 93 -8.38 -0.11 -15.00
N HIS A 94 -8.98 0.50 -14.01
CA HIS A 94 -8.26 1.33 -13.01
C HIS A 94 -7.26 0.49 -12.24
N LEU A 95 -7.64 -0.72 -11.83
CA LEU A 95 -6.73 -1.64 -11.14
C LEU A 95 -5.57 -2.08 -12.04
N GLY A 96 -5.84 -2.37 -13.31
CA GLY A 96 -4.81 -2.71 -14.28
C GLY A 96 -3.81 -1.58 -14.48
N LEU A 97 -4.29 -0.34 -14.62
CA LEU A 97 -3.45 0.85 -14.71
C LEU A 97 -2.62 1.08 -13.44
N PHE A 98 -3.21 0.83 -12.28
CA PHE A 98 -2.47 0.93 -11.01
C PHE A 98 -1.26 -0.01 -10.99
N TYR A 99 -1.44 -1.28 -11.34
CA TYR A 99 -0.33 -2.24 -11.37
C TYR A 99 0.72 -1.88 -12.42
N GLN A 100 0.28 -1.40 -13.59
CA GLN A 100 1.20 -0.97 -14.64
C GLN A 100 2.08 0.19 -14.16
N TYR A 101 1.50 1.25 -13.64
CA TYR A 101 2.23 2.40 -13.14
C TYR A 101 3.11 2.05 -11.94
N PHE A 102 2.62 1.21 -11.06
CA PHE A 102 3.41 0.74 -9.93
C PHE A 102 4.68 0.02 -10.40
N GLN A 103 4.54 -0.89 -11.38
CA GLN A 103 5.67 -1.62 -11.93
C GLN A 103 6.67 -0.68 -12.62
N GLU A 104 6.19 0.28 -13.39
CA GLU A 104 7.05 1.28 -14.05
C GLU A 104 7.86 2.10 -13.05
N ILE A 105 7.24 2.52 -11.95
CA ILE A 105 7.92 3.27 -10.89
C ILE A 105 8.97 2.41 -10.21
N VAL A 106 8.64 1.18 -9.86
CA VAL A 106 9.57 0.23 -9.23
C VAL A 106 10.77 -0.05 -10.13
N ASP A 107 10.54 -0.24 -11.42
CA ASP A 107 11.61 -0.50 -12.39
C ASP A 107 12.55 0.71 -12.58
N SER A 108 12.07 1.92 -12.29
CA SER A 108 12.84 3.15 -12.40
C SER A 108 13.70 3.48 -11.16
N LEU A 109 13.51 2.76 -10.07
CA LEU A 109 14.23 3.01 -8.80
C LEU A 109 15.68 2.48 -8.82
#